data_8e8c6b7a8046f7be27dfceafc9bae9ee
#
_entry.id   8e8c6b7a8046f7be27dfceafc9bae9ee
#
_cell.length_a   1.000
_cell.length_b   1.000
_cell.length_c   1.000
_cell.angle_alpha   90.00
_cell.angle_beta   90.00
_cell.angle_gamma   90.00
#
_symmetry.space_group_name_H-M   'P 1'
#
loop_
_entity.id
_entity.type
_entity.pdbx_description
1 polymer ?
#
loop_
_entity_poly.entity_id
_entity_poly.type
_entity_poly.pdbx_seq_one_letter_code
_entity_poly.pdbx_strand_id
1 'polypeptide(L)' 'MLEYKGIKYSLNDTPDYTNKRQSGRLFSFAIGKEEYLKPLKAKDFKSAKLEVEKIINKMLD' A
#
# COMPACT_ATOMS: atom_id res chain seq x y z
N MET A 1 -1.93 -9.32 7.67
CA MET A 1 -0.74 -8.47 7.71
C MET A 1 0.35 -9.09 6.88
N LEU A 2 1.01 -8.29 6.09
CA LEU A 2 2.08 -8.76 5.21
C LEU A 2 3.44 -8.48 5.85
N GLU A 3 4.46 -9.14 5.31
CA GLU A 3 5.81 -8.97 5.83
C GLU A 3 6.82 -8.97 4.68
N TYR A 4 7.83 -8.12 4.77
CA TYR A 4 8.89 -8.04 3.78
C TYR A 4 10.19 -7.68 4.49
N LYS A 5 11.20 -8.54 4.32
CA LYS A 5 12.52 -8.38 4.97
C LYS A 5 12.43 -8.16 6.48
N GLY A 6 11.50 -8.88 7.12
CA GLY A 6 11.30 -8.79 8.55
C GLY A 6 10.47 -7.62 9.02
N ILE A 7 9.99 -6.79 8.10
CA ILE A 7 9.15 -5.64 8.43
C ILE A 7 7.71 -5.96 8.10
N LYS A 8 6.84 -5.86 9.11
CA LYS A 8 5.42 -6.12 8.93
C LYS A 8 4.71 -4.85 8.46
N TYR A 9 3.77 -5.02 7.55
CA TYR A 9 3.00 -3.88 7.04
C TYR A 9 1.57 -4.31 6.74
N SER A 10 0.68 -3.33 6.71
CA SER A 10 -0.72 -3.52 6.36
C SER A 10 -0.97 -2.93 4.99
N LEU A 11 -1.81 -3.60 4.21
CA LEU A 11 -2.19 -3.13 2.89
C LEU A 11 -3.71 -3.14 2.80
N ASN A 12 -4.28 -1.97 2.61
CA ASN A 12 -5.73 -1.81 2.52
C ASN A 12 -6.16 -1.52 1.10
N ASP A 13 -7.29 -2.09 0.73
CA ASP A 13 -7.89 -1.96 -0.58
C ASP A 13 -9.30 -1.38 -0.39
N THR A 14 -9.51 -0.15 -0.85
CA THR A 14 -10.81 0.49 -0.75
C THR A 14 -11.28 0.96 -2.12
N PRO A 15 -12.61 0.90 -2.39
CA PRO A 15 -13.11 1.44 -3.64
C PRO A 15 -12.88 2.94 -3.73
N ASP A 16 -12.57 3.40 -4.94
CA ASP A 16 -12.38 4.83 -5.18
C ASP A 16 -13.72 5.44 -5.57
N TYR A 17 -14.33 6.14 -4.64
CA TYR A 17 -15.61 6.80 -4.88
C TYR A 17 -15.45 8.21 -5.44
N THR A 18 -14.24 8.74 -5.47
CA THR A 18 -14.02 10.11 -5.90
C THR A 18 -14.01 10.26 -7.42
N ASN A 19 -13.78 9.17 -8.14
CA ASN A 19 -13.72 9.21 -9.59
C ASN A 19 -14.79 8.30 -10.19
N LYS A 20 -15.88 8.93 -10.63
CA LYS A 20 -17.03 8.19 -11.17
C LYS A 20 -16.76 7.49 -12.50
N ARG A 21 -15.68 7.84 -13.16
CA ARG A 21 -15.35 7.29 -14.48
C ARG A 21 -14.46 6.05 -14.41
N GLN A 22 -13.85 5.81 -13.28
CA GLN A 22 -12.95 4.67 -13.12
C GLN A 22 -13.44 3.81 -11.99
N SER A 23 -13.68 2.56 -12.30
CA SER A 23 -13.89 1.55 -11.27
C SER A 23 -12.55 1.17 -10.68
N GLY A 24 -11.80 2.18 -10.25
CA GLY A 24 -10.49 1.96 -9.67
C GLY A 24 -10.57 1.66 -8.20
N ARG A 25 -9.52 1.07 -7.69
CA ARG A 25 -9.36 0.85 -6.26
C ARG A 25 -8.22 1.69 -5.74
N LEU A 26 -8.40 2.18 -4.53
CA LEU A 26 -7.35 2.91 -3.83
C LEU A 26 -6.66 1.97 -2.87
N PHE A 27 -5.36 1.87 -3.02
CA PHE A 27 -4.55 1.10 -2.10
C PHE A 27 -3.83 2.04 -1.15
N SER A 28 -3.76 1.64 0.11
CA SER A 28 -3.02 2.38 1.11
C SER A 28 -2.30 1.38 2.01
N PHE A 29 -1.25 1.86 2.65
CA PHE A 29 -0.41 0.99 3.46
C PHE A 29 -0.02 1.66 4.76
N ALA A 30 0.33 0.85 5.74
CA ALA A 30 0.91 1.30 6.99
C ALA A 30 2.00 0.32 7.38
N ILE A 31 3.14 0.83 7.80
CA ILE A 31 4.30 0.02 8.18
C ILE A 31 4.38 -0.07 9.69
N GLY A 32 4.47 -1.31 10.19
CA GLY A 32 4.60 -1.54 11.62
C GLY A 32 3.39 -1.07 12.39
N LYS A 33 3.60 -0.19 13.35
CA LYS A 33 2.54 0.31 14.24
C LYS A 33 2.02 1.68 13.81
N GLU A 34 2.25 2.09 12.60
CA GLU A 34 1.75 3.39 12.14
C GLU A 34 0.24 3.42 12.20
N GLU A 35 -0.30 4.55 12.67
CA GLU A 35 -1.74 4.74 12.80
C GLU A 35 -2.39 5.22 11.52
N TYR A 36 -1.63 5.83 10.64
CA TYR A 36 -2.16 6.45 9.43
C TYR A 36 -1.77 5.66 8.20
N LEU A 37 -2.76 5.40 7.37
CA LEU A 37 -2.53 4.74 6.09
C LEU A 37 -2.06 5.77 5.07
N LYS A 38 -1.04 5.42 4.30
CA LYS A 38 -0.50 6.27 3.25
C LYS A 38 -0.99 5.77 1.90
N PRO A 39 -1.43 6.67 1.02
CA PRO A 39 -1.94 6.24 -0.29
C PRO A 39 -0.83 5.74 -1.20
N LEU A 40 -1.20 4.80 -2.06
CA LEU A 40 -0.32 4.27 -3.09
C LEU A 40 -0.88 4.63 -4.46
N LYS A 41 -0.01 4.69 -5.45
CA LYS A 41 -0.42 4.94 -6.83
C LYS A 41 -0.82 3.68 -7.57
N ALA A 42 -0.59 2.53 -6.98
CA ALA A 42 -0.89 1.25 -7.60
C ALA A 42 -2.38 1.08 -7.81
N LYS A 43 -2.75 0.38 -8.87
CA LYS A 43 -4.14 0.12 -9.21
C LYS A 43 -4.55 -1.32 -8.96
N ASP A 44 -3.61 -2.19 -8.65
CA ASP A 44 -3.91 -3.57 -8.30
C ASP A 44 -3.07 -3.99 -7.10
N PHE A 45 -3.44 -5.14 -6.53
CA PHE A 45 -2.80 -5.62 -5.31
C PHE A 45 -1.32 -5.93 -5.53
N LYS A 46 -1.00 -6.55 -6.66
CA LYS A 46 0.37 -6.93 -6.94
C LYS A 46 1.28 -5.72 -7.06
N SER A 47 0.83 -4.71 -7.77
CA SER A 47 1.60 -3.46 -7.90
C SER A 47 1.71 -2.73 -6.58
N ALA A 48 0.65 -2.76 -5.76
CA ALA A 48 0.67 -2.15 -4.44
C ALA A 48 1.72 -2.81 -3.55
N LYS A 49 1.80 -4.13 -3.57
CA LYS A 49 2.83 -4.84 -2.81
C LYS A 49 4.23 -4.43 -3.25
N LEU A 50 4.45 -4.35 -4.55
CA LEU A 50 5.76 -3.97 -5.07
C LEU A 50 6.13 -2.55 -4.65
N GLU A 51 5.18 -1.63 -4.64
CA GLU A 51 5.45 -0.28 -4.19
C GLU A 51 5.86 -0.23 -2.73
N VAL A 52 5.18 -0.98 -1.88
CA VAL A 52 5.53 -1.05 -0.46
C VAL A 52 6.91 -1.66 -0.28
N GLU A 53 7.23 -2.70 -1.04
CA GLU A 53 8.53 -3.34 -0.98
C GLU A 53 9.66 -2.36 -1.35
N LYS A 54 9.42 -1.53 -2.34
CA LYS A 54 10.39 -0.49 -2.72
C LYS A 54 10.60 0.52 -1.59
N ILE A 55 9.52 0.89 -0.93
CA ILE A 55 9.59 1.82 0.20
C ILE A 55 10.39 1.20 1.34
N ILE A 56 10.12 -0.06 1.64
CA ILE A 56 10.84 -0.76 2.70
C ILE A 56 12.33 -0.88 2.36
N ASN A 57 12.64 -1.21 1.12
CA ASN A 57 14.04 -1.28 0.68
C ASN A 57 14.75 0.05 0.92
N LYS A 58 14.08 1.15 0.63
CA LYS A 58 14.65 2.48 0.82
C LYS A 58 14.86 2.78 2.30
N MET A 59 13.97 2.31 3.16
CA MET A 59 14.11 2.49 4.60
C MET A 59 15.29 1.72 5.16
N LEU A 60 15.60 0.58 4.57
CA LEU A 60 16.68 -0.30 5.05
C LEU A 60 18.05 0.11 4.51
N ASP A 61 18.10 0.96 3.54
CA ASP A 61 19.36 1.46 2.97
C ASP A 61 20.02 2.49 3.89
#